data_11bf3c5275f81dfbedc5fbead9fb6be3
#
_entry.id   11bf3c5275f81dfbedc5fbead9fb6be3
#
_cell.length_a   1.000
_cell.length_b   1.000
_cell.length_c   1.000
_cell.angle_alpha   90.00
_cell.angle_beta   90.00
_cell.angle_gamma   90.00
#
_symmetry.space_group_name_H-M   'P 1'
#
loop_
_entity.id
_entity.type
_entity.pdbx_description
1 polymer ?
#
loop_
_entity_poly.entity_id
_entity_poly.type
_entity_poly.pdbx_seq_one_letter_code
_entity_poly.pdbx_strand_id
1 'polypeptide(L)'
;MQIRDYRNDDFSALCAIFLRAIRQTASRDYSPRQIAAWAQVDEARWRQKMRDSRVLVAVIDRQPVGFISAIGNYIDLLFVAPERARQGIAGALLAELFRQIPQGTLTVEASITARACFARHGFTVVEEQRVAARGETFINYRMEKVR
;
A
#
# COMPACT_ATOMS: atom_id res chain seq x y z
N MET A 1 8.78 17.07 -2.93
CA MET A 1 8.04 16.01 -2.22
C MET A 1 8.67 15.78 -0.86
N GLN A 2 7.84 15.60 0.15
CA GLN A 2 8.27 15.31 1.51
C GLN A 2 7.69 13.96 1.94
N ILE A 3 8.48 13.14 2.63
CA ILE A 3 8.00 11.93 3.31
C ILE A 3 8.04 12.22 4.81
N ARG A 4 6.93 12.03 5.50
CA ARG A 4 6.84 12.26 6.94
C ARG A 4 5.94 11.25 7.61
N ASP A 5 5.96 11.24 8.94
CA ASP A 5 5.07 10.38 9.72
C ASP A 5 3.62 10.80 9.56
N TYR A 6 2.74 9.82 9.68
CA TYR A 6 1.29 10.01 9.69
C TYR A 6 0.84 10.90 10.84
N ARG A 7 -0.18 11.72 10.57
CA ARG A 7 -0.90 12.54 11.56
C ARG A 7 -2.38 12.21 11.50
N ASN A 8 -3.10 12.41 12.60
CA ASN A 8 -4.56 12.18 12.62
C ASN A 8 -5.30 12.91 11.52
N ASP A 9 -4.88 14.12 11.19
CA ASP A 9 -5.49 14.94 10.15
C ASP A 9 -5.34 14.35 8.75
N ASP A 10 -4.43 13.40 8.54
CA ASP A 10 -4.22 12.74 7.25
C ASP A 10 -5.29 11.68 6.95
N PHE A 11 -6.02 11.22 7.94
CA PHE A 11 -6.86 10.02 7.83
C PHE A 11 -7.79 10.05 6.62
N SER A 12 -8.58 11.12 6.49
CA SER A 12 -9.54 11.25 5.38
C SER A 12 -8.86 11.23 4.01
N ALA A 13 -7.71 11.90 3.90
CA ALA A 13 -6.95 11.92 2.65
C ALA A 13 -6.40 10.53 2.30
N LEU A 14 -5.89 9.78 3.27
CA LEU A 14 -5.38 8.43 3.04
C LEU A 14 -6.50 7.47 2.62
N CYS A 15 -7.66 7.55 3.25
CA CYS A 15 -8.83 6.76 2.85
C CYS A 15 -9.24 7.07 1.40
N ALA A 16 -9.24 8.34 1.03
CA ALA A 16 -9.58 8.75 -0.33
C ALA A 16 -8.57 8.25 -1.35
N ILE A 17 -7.27 8.30 -1.04
CA ILE A 17 -6.20 7.75 -1.89
C ILE A 17 -6.41 6.25 -2.10
N PHE A 18 -6.64 5.51 -1.02
CA PHE A 18 -6.89 4.06 -1.08
C PHE A 18 -8.07 3.74 -2.01
N LEU A 19 -9.22 4.38 -1.79
CA LEU A 19 -10.41 4.12 -2.59
C LEU A 19 -10.21 4.44 -4.06
N ARG A 20 -9.60 5.59 -4.37
CA ARG A 20 -9.32 5.97 -5.76
C ARG A 20 -8.31 5.04 -6.42
N ALA A 21 -7.25 4.65 -5.70
CA ALA A 21 -6.24 3.74 -6.24
C ALA A 21 -6.86 2.39 -6.62
N ILE A 22 -7.74 1.85 -5.80
CA ILE A 22 -8.39 0.59 -6.11
C ILE A 22 -9.35 0.75 -7.28
N ARG A 23 -10.22 1.76 -7.24
CA ARG A 23 -11.24 1.97 -8.26
C ARG A 23 -10.68 2.35 -9.62
N GLN A 24 -9.59 3.10 -9.67
CA GLN A 24 -9.02 3.62 -10.92
C GLN A 24 -7.81 2.82 -11.40
N THR A 25 -6.94 2.38 -10.51
CA THR A 25 -5.69 1.69 -10.89
C THR A 25 -5.85 0.17 -10.86
N ALA A 26 -6.30 -0.38 -9.76
CA ALA A 26 -6.44 -1.83 -9.59
C ALA A 26 -7.54 -2.42 -10.47
N SER A 27 -8.49 -1.61 -10.92
CA SER A 27 -9.57 -2.05 -11.80
C SER A 27 -9.11 -2.59 -13.16
N ARG A 28 -7.84 -2.38 -13.51
CA ARG A 28 -7.23 -2.97 -14.71
C ARG A 28 -6.96 -4.47 -14.54
N ASP A 29 -6.79 -4.92 -13.30
CA ASP A 29 -6.32 -6.27 -12.98
C ASP A 29 -7.36 -7.11 -12.24
N TYR A 30 -8.45 -6.50 -11.79
CA TYR A 30 -9.49 -7.14 -10.99
C TYR A 30 -10.88 -6.83 -11.54
N SER A 31 -11.82 -7.76 -11.35
CA SER A 31 -13.20 -7.60 -11.82
C SER A 31 -13.96 -6.52 -11.06
N PRO A 32 -15.07 -5.98 -11.62
CA PRO A 32 -15.91 -5.03 -10.88
C PRO A 32 -16.40 -5.56 -9.53
N ARG A 33 -16.70 -6.84 -9.41
CA ARG A 33 -17.13 -7.45 -8.14
C ARG A 33 -15.98 -7.47 -7.13
N GLN A 34 -14.77 -7.82 -7.57
CA GLN A 34 -13.57 -7.78 -6.72
C GLN A 34 -13.28 -6.36 -6.26
N ILE A 35 -13.35 -5.38 -7.16
CA ILE A 35 -13.15 -3.97 -6.82
C ILE A 35 -14.18 -3.51 -5.78
N ALA A 36 -15.45 -3.83 -5.97
CA ALA A 36 -16.50 -3.44 -5.01
C ALA A 36 -16.26 -4.05 -3.62
N ALA A 37 -15.80 -5.30 -3.57
CA ALA A 37 -15.48 -5.95 -2.30
C ALA A 37 -14.26 -5.34 -1.61
N TRP A 38 -13.25 -4.93 -2.39
CA TRP A 38 -11.99 -4.39 -1.87
C TRP A 38 -12.09 -2.90 -1.50
N ALA A 39 -12.75 -2.09 -2.34
CA ALA A 39 -12.81 -0.63 -2.18
C ALA A 39 -13.81 -0.23 -1.08
N GLN A 40 -13.51 -0.61 0.15
CA GLN A 40 -14.32 -0.30 1.33
C GLN A 40 -13.40 0.08 2.50
N VAL A 41 -13.83 1.06 3.27
CA VAL A 41 -13.12 1.49 4.48
C VAL A 41 -14.06 1.34 5.68
N ASP A 42 -13.67 0.47 6.61
CA ASP A 42 -14.25 0.45 7.95
C ASP A 42 -13.46 1.45 8.78
N GLU A 43 -14.07 2.59 9.11
CA GLU A 43 -13.36 3.71 9.73
C GLU A 43 -12.69 3.33 11.05
N ALA A 44 -13.40 2.63 11.94
CA ALA A 44 -12.85 2.27 13.24
C ALA A 44 -11.63 1.34 13.10
N ARG A 45 -11.71 0.35 12.21
CA ARG A 45 -10.61 -0.59 11.97
C ARG A 45 -9.42 0.11 11.33
N TRP A 46 -9.66 1.01 10.37
CA TRP A 46 -8.58 1.75 9.71
C TRP A 46 -7.89 2.71 10.67
N ARG A 47 -8.63 3.39 11.54
CA ARG A 47 -8.01 4.26 12.56
C ARG A 47 -7.16 3.44 13.52
N GLN A 48 -7.62 2.26 13.93
CA GLN A 48 -6.83 1.36 14.78
C GLN A 48 -5.56 0.91 14.07
N LYS A 49 -5.67 0.53 12.79
CA LYS A 49 -4.54 0.14 11.96
C LYS A 49 -3.49 1.26 11.88
N MET A 50 -3.92 2.50 11.69
CA MET A 50 -3.01 3.65 11.64
C MET A 50 -2.28 3.85 12.97
N ARG A 51 -2.96 3.61 14.11
CA ARG A 51 -2.34 3.71 15.43
C ARG A 51 -1.34 2.60 15.70
N ASP A 52 -1.61 1.39 15.20
CA ASP A 52 -0.80 0.20 15.52
C ASP A 52 0.35 -0.02 14.55
N SER A 53 0.42 0.76 13.49
CA SER A 53 1.40 0.58 12.39
C SER A 53 2.38 1.74 12.34
N ARG A 54 3.53 1.49 11.71
CA ARG A 54 4.40 2.56 11.22
C ARG A 54 3.77 3.05 9.92
N VAL A 55 3.41 4.31 9.84
CA VAL A 55 2.78 4.90 8.65
C VAL A 55 3.57 6.12 8.19
N LEU A 56 4.01 6.08 6.93
CA LEU A 56 4.69 7.18 6.29
C LEU A 56 3.80 7.76 5.19
N VAL A 57 3.77 9.09 5.11
CA VAL A 57 2.93 9.82 4.16
C VAL A 57 3.81 10.64 3.23
N ALA A 58 3.58 10.51 1.93
CA ALA A 58 4.19 11.36 0.92
C ALA A 58 3.31 12.58 0.69
N VAL A 59 3.92 13.77 0.71
CA VAL A 59 3.22 15.05 0.61
C VAL A 59 3.82 15.88 -0.52
N ILE A 60 2.97 16.42 -1.38
CA ILE A 60 3.33 17.39 -2.42
C ILE A 60 2.35 18.56 -2.30
N ASP A 61 2.89 19.79 -2.27
CA ASP A 61 2.10 21.02 -2.14
C ASP A 61 1.13 20.95 -0.94
N ARG A 62 1.63 20.44 0.19
CA ARG A 62 0.88 20.29 1.44
C ARG A 62 -0.26 19.28 1.39
N GLN A 63 -0.34 18.46 0.32
CA GLN A 63 -1.39 17.46 0.17
C GLN A 63 -0.79 16.06 0.22
N PRO A 64 -1.37 15.14 1.01
CA PRO A 64 -1.00 13.74 0.93
C PRO A 64 -1.26 13.19 -0.47
N VAL A 65 -0.27 12.50 -1.04
CA VAL A 65 -0.35 11.92 -2.39
C VAL A 65 -0.07 10.42 -2.40
N GLY A 66 0.36 9.86 -1.28
CA GLY A 66 0.62 8.44 -1.15
C GLY A 66 0.98 8.09 0.28
N PHE A 67 0.92 6.81 0.61
CA PHE A 67 1.31 6.35 1.94
C PHE A 67 1.73 4.89 1.93
N ILE A 68 2.51 4.52 2.93
CA ILE A 68 2.91 3.13 3.19
C ILE A 68 2.73 2.83 4.67
N SER A 69 2.27 1.63 4.98
CA SER A 69 2.20 1.19 6.37
C SER A 69 2.90 -0.15 6.56
N ALA A 70 3.52 -0.33 7.71
CA ALA A 70 4.21 -1.55 8.08
C ALA A 70 3.98 -1.89 9.55
N ILE A 71 3.84 -3.18 9.82
CA ILE A 71 3.79 -3.74 11.18
C ILE A 71 5.01 -4.64 11.31
N GLY A 72 5.99 -4.22 12.12
CA GLY A 72 7.29 -4.90 12.12
C GLY A 72 7.89 -4.88 10.71
N ASN A 73 8.25 -6.05 10.20
CA ASN A 73 8.82 -6.20 8.85
C ASN A 73 7.76 -6.53 7.76
N TYR A 74 6.49 -6.48 8.10
CA TYR A 74 5.39 -6.75 7.17
C TYR A 74 4.81 -5.44 6.63
N ILE A 75 4.87 -5.26 5.30
CA ILE A 75 4.24 -4.11 4.63
C ILE A 75 2.77 -4.46 4.40
N ASP A 76 1.88 -3.67 5.00
CA ASP A 76 0.45 -3.91 4.95
C ASP A 76 -0.24 -3.11 3.84
N LEU A 77 0.12 -1.83 3.69
CA LEU A 77 -0.51 -0.93 2.72
C LEU A 77 0.57 -0.14 1.98
N LEU A 78 0.38 0.04 0.67
CA LEU A 78 1.14 0.97 -0.17
C LEU A 78 0.23 1.46 -1.28
N PHE A 79 -0.15 2.72 -1.22
CA PHE A 79 -1.06 3.32 -2.20
C PHE A 79 -0.59 4.71 -2.59
N VAL A 80 -0.77 5.05 -3.86
CA VAL A 80 -0.44 6.36 -4.44
C VAL A 80 -1.68 6.88 -5.15
N ALA A 81 -1.93 8.18 -5.02
CA ALA A 81 -3.03 8.84 -5.73
C ALA A 81 -2.88 8.61 -7.25
N PRO A 82 -3.92 8.16 -7.95
CA PRO A 82 -3.81 7.85 -9.39
C PRO A 82 -3.30 9.00 -10.24
N GLU A 83 -3.66 10.24 -9.91
CA GLU A 83 -3.20 11.44 -10.62
C GLU A 83 -1.71 11.73 -10.43
N ARG A 84 -1.07 11.03 -9.50
CA ARG A 84 0.37 11.14 -9.23
C ARG A 84 1.13 9.89 -9.65
N ALA A 85 0.54 9.06 -10.50
CA ALA A 85 1.18 7.84 -10.98
C ALA A 85 2.47 8.15 -11.74
N ARG A 86 3.45 7.24 -11.66
CA ARG A 86 4.73 7.32 -12.38
C ARG A 86 5.60 8.53 -12.00
N GLN A 87 5.42 9.06 -10.81
CA GLN A 87 6.25 10.18 -10.30
C GLN A 87 7.25 9.73 -9.25
N GLY A 88 7.44 8.42 -9.08
CA GLY A 88 8.42 7.88 -8.14
C GLY A 88 7.98 7.91 -6.68
N ILE A 89 6.70 8.15 -6.40
CA ILE A 89 6.20 8.29 -5.02
C ILE A 89 6.28 6.95 -4.27
N ALA A 90 5.85 5.85 -4.88
CA ALA A 90 5.94 4.52 -4.25
C ALA A 90 7.40 4.18 -3.93
N GLY A 91 8.32 4.44 -4.87
CA GLY A 91 9.75 4.21 -4.66
C GLY A 91 10.32 5.04 -3.52
N ALA A 92 9.90 6.31 -3.40
CA ALA A 92 10.35 7.18 -2.32
C ALA A 92 9.84 6.71 -0.96
N LEU A 93 8.59 6.25 -0.88
CA LEU A 93 8.01 5.67 0.33
C LEU A 93 8.75 4.40 0.74
N LEU A 94 9.01 3.51 -0.21
CA LEU A 94 9.77 2.28 0.04
C LEU A 94 11.20 2.59 0.50
N ALA A 95 11.88 3.53 -0.16
CA ALA A 95 13.25 3.91 0.22
C ALA A 95 13.31 4.42 1.66
N GLU A 96 12.36 5.26 2.08
CA GLU A 96 12.31 5.75 3.44
C GLU A 96 12.00 4.63 4.44
N LEU A 97 11.09 3.72 4.10
CA LEU A 97 10.80 2.56 4.94
C LEU A 97 12.05 1.69 5.10
N PHE A 98 12.79 1.43 4.02
CA PHE A 98 14.02 0.65 4.07
C PHE A 98 15.06 1.30 4.99
N ARG A 99 15.14 2.63 4.96
CA ARG A 99 16.05 3.36 5.84
C ARG A 99 15.66 3.20 7.31
N GLN A 100 14.37 3.19 7.60
CA GLN A 100 13.85 3.04 8.98
C GLN A 100 13.88 1.60 9.47
N ILE A 101 13.85 0.62 8.56
CA ILE A 101 13.94 -0.80 8.88
C ILE A 101 15.12 -1.36 8.08
N PRO A 102 16.37 -1.16 8.54
CA PRO A 102 17.56 -1.46 7.74
C PRO A 102 17.95 -2.93 7.71
N GLN A 103 17.37 -3.76 8.56
CA GLN A 103 17.76 -5.17 8.72
C GLN A 103 16.55 -6.08 8.74
N GLY A 104 16.78 -7.35 8.42
CA GLY A 104 15.77 -8.38 8.43
C GLY A 104 15.06 -8.51 7.09
N THR A 105 14.25 -9.55 6.96
CA THR A 105 13.47 -9.80 5.74
C THR A 105 12.17 -9.00 5.80
N LEU A 106 11.96 -8.18 4.78
CA LEU A 106 10.68 -7.47 4.60
C LEU A 106 9.73 -8.35 3.80
N THR A 107 8.47 -8.40 4.20
CA THR A 107 7.45 -9.20 3.54
C THR A 107 6.26 -8.34 3.14
N VAL A 108 5.57 -8.76 2.08
CA VAL A 108 4.35 -8.11 1.60
C VAL A 108 3.46 -9.14 0.92
N GLU A 109 2.14 -8.95 1.00
CA GLU A 109 1.19 -9.67 0.16
C GLU A 109 0.72 -8.69 -0.92
N ALA A 110 1.45 -8.68 -2.05
CA ALA A 110 1.25 -7.71 -3.11
C ALA A 110 0.07 -8.08 -4.01
N SER A 111 -0.76 -7.08 -4.34
CA SER A 111 -1.77 -7.25 -5.37
C SER A 111 -1.13 -7.51 -6.74
N ILE A 112 -1.93 -7.99 -7.70
CA ILE A 112 -1.50 -8.10 -9.10
C ILE A 112 -0.95 -6.75 -9.58
N THR A 113 -1.67 -5.68 -9.26
CA THR A 113 -1.33 -4.31 -9.67
C THR A 113 0.01 -3.84 -9.08
N ALA A 114 0.31 -4.18 -7.83
CA ALA A 114 1.49 -3.70 -7.12
C ALA A 114 2.73 -4.59 -7.32
N ARG A 115 2.57 -5.81 -7.81
CA ARG A 115 3.65 -6.78 -7.92
C ARG A 115 4.89 -6.23 -8.62
N ALA A 116 4.71 -5.58 -9.78
CA ALA A 116 5.83 -5.06 -10.54
C ALA A 116 6.59 -3.96 -9.79
N CYS A 117 5.88 -3.11 -9.05
CA CYS A 117 6.49 -2.07 -8.24
C CYS A 117 7.40 -2.68 -7.16
N PHE A 118 6.90 -3.67 -6.42
CA PHE A 118 7.72 -4.34 -5.41
C PHE A 118 8.91 -5.07 -6.03
N ALA A 119 8.73 -5.72 -7.19
CA ALA A 119 9.82 -6.39 -7.89
C ALA A 119 10.93 -5.41 -8.28
N ARG A 120 10.57 -4.22 -8.77
CA ARG A 120 11.56 -3.19 -9.11
C ARG A 120 12.35 -2.70 -7.89
N HIS A 121 11.82 -2.87 -6.69
CA HIS A 121 12.45 -2.42 -5.45
C HIS A 121 13.07 -3.56 -4.64
N GLY A 122 13.34 -4.68 -5.30
CA GLY A 122 14.15 -5.75 -4.73
C GLY A 122 13.37 -6.88 -4.06
N PHE A 123 12.05 -6.91 -4.21
CA PHE A 123 11.24 -8.01 -3.68
C PHE A 123 11.16 -9.12 -4.72
N THR A 124 11.15 -10.36 -4.25
CA THR A 124 10.96 -11.55 -5.08
C THR A 124 9.68 -12.28 -4.68
N VAL A 125 8.99 -12.85 -5.66
CA VAL A 125 7.79 -13.65 -5.41
C VAL A 125 8.17 -14.97 -4.77
N VAL A 126 7.56 -15.26 -3.62
CA VAL A 126 7.71 -16.54 -2.92
C VAL A 126 6.57 -17.48 -3.28
N GLU A 127 5.34 -16.94 -3.37
CA GLU A 127 4.15 -17.74 -3.61
C GLU A 127 3.03 -16.88 -4.21
N GLU A 128 2.36 -17.43 -5.24
CA GLU A 128 1.07 -16.90 -5.67
C GLU A 128 -0.01 -17.44 -4.75
N GLN A 129 -0.93 -16.59 -4.31
CA GLN A 129 -1.96 -16.94 -3.35
C GLN A 129 -3.35 -16.62 -3.87
N ARG A 130 -4.33 -17.38 -3.39
CA ARG A 130 -5.74 -17.06 -3.55
C ARG A 130 -6.30 -16.77 -2.18
N VAL A 131 -6.80 -15.56 -1.98
CA VAL A 131 -7.33 -15.12 -0.69
C VAL A 131 -8.79 -14.72 -0.83
N ALA A 132 -9.60 -15.06 0.15
CA ALA A 132 -11.03 -14.73 0.17
C ALA A 132 -11.24 -13.48 1.03
N ALA A 133 -12.06 -12.55 0.52
CA ALA A 133 -12.46 -11.37 1.28
C ALA A 133 -13.85 -10.93 0.80
N ARG A 134 -14.76 -10.76 1.74
CA ARG A 134 -16.12 -10.27 1.48
C ARG A 134 -16.83 -11.01 0.34
N GLY A 135 -16.70 -12.34 0.32
CA GLY A 135 -17.37 -13.18 -0.67
C GLY A 135 -16.71 -13.30 -2.03
N GLU A 136 -15.57 -12.62 -2.24
CA GLU A 136 -14.81 -12.69 -3.48
C GLU A 136 -13.44 -13.32 -3.23
N THR A 137 -12.87 -13.91 -4.29
CA THR A 137 -11.52 -14.48 -4.26
C THR A 137 -10.57 -13.57 -5.02
N PHE A 138 -9.39 -13.33 -4.46
CA PHE A 138 -8.37 -12.49 -5.06
C PHE A 138 -7.08 -13.27 -5.22
N ILE A 139 -6.38 -13.02 -6.34
CA ILE A 139 -5.00 -13.46 -6.48
C ILE A 139 -4.11 -12.35 -5.94
N ASN A 140 -3.16 -12.73 -5.08
CA ASN A 140 -2.07 -11.86 -4.68
C ASN A 140 -0.77 -12.66 -4.60
N TYR A 141 0.32 -11.99 -4.28
CA TYR A 141 1.65 -12.60 -4.28
C TYR A 141 2.34 -12.30 -2.95
N ARG A 142 2.72 -13.36 -2.25
CA ARG A 142 3.61 -13.20 -1.11
C ARG A 142 5.01 -12.95 -1.65
N MET A 143 5.58 -11.80 -1.29
CA MET A 143 6.89 -11.37 -1.75
C MET A 143 7.78 -11.04 -0.58
N GLU A 144 9.08 -11.19 -0.78
CA GLU A 144 10.09 -10.94 0.25
C GLU A 144 11.26 -10.15 -0.31
N LYS A 145 11.83 -9.30 0.56
CA LYS A 145 13.11 -8.64 0.32
C LYS A 145 14.04 -8.98 1.48
N VAL A 146 15.07 -9.76 1.20
CA VAL A 146 16.10 -10.11 2.18
C VAL A 146 17.13 -8.99 2.25
N ARG A 147 17.44 -8.54 3.46
CA ARG A 147 18.32 -7.40 3.69
C ARG A 147 19.68 -7.83 4.21
#